data_b8ac49882cc2677fe1a866699b656fbb
#
_entry.id   b8ac49882cc2677fe1a866699b656fbb
#
_cell.length_a   1.000
_cell.length_b   1.000
_cell.length_c   1.000
_cell.angle_alpha   90.00
_cell.angle_beta   90.00
_cell.angle_gamma   90.00
#
_symmetry.space_group_name_H-M   'P 1'
#
loop_
_entity.id
_entity.type
_entity.pdbx_description
1 polymer ?
#
loop_
_entity_poly.entity_id
_entity_poly.type
_entity_poly.pdbx_seq_one_letter_code
_entity_poly.pdbx_strand_id
1 'polypeptide(L)'
;MRYLKTFESHSNKDILIVVDVQKSFRSFFTDKYVSELKKYCNEFSKVYQIWDNHVDGKNVDKDYLYDEDPEIPVHKDLYHFPNQKDLIEKRYNYDVDADFYKKVLTPETYKEVSVKEDADELKKGDFFPTNEGTLIVYIGNKHKWYHMPKKLHELFTEVAEAQNLNEGLSEVRDVILVGGADGECLTDVETAAEVMGVKLKRNERYIYSATFCAIK
;
A
#
# COMPACT_ATOMS: atom_id res chain seq x y z
N MET A 1 -22.29 -33.75 19.44
CA MET A 1 -22.60 -32.39 18.97
C MET A 1 -21.61 -32.01 17.90
N ARG A 2 -22.02 -31.86 16.64
CA ARG A 2 -21.18 -31.41 15.55
C ARG A 2 -21.15 -29.89 15.62
N TYR A 3 -19.98 -29.29 15.85
CA TYR A 3 -19.75 -27.86 15.65
C TYR A 3 -19.87 -27.58 14.14
N LEU A 4 -20.99 -27.07 13.72
CA LEU A 4 -21.11 -26.36 12.46
C LEU A 4 -20.26 -25.09 12.61
N LYS A 5 -19.04 -25.07 12.05
CA LYS A 5 -18.38 -23.81 11.71
C LYS A 5 -19.29 -23.17 10.67
N THR A 6 -20.04 -22.18 11.08
CA THR A 6 -20.62 -21.22 10.16
C THR A 6 -19.43 -20.55 9.45
N PHE A 7 -19.19 -20.94 8.21
CA PHE A 7 -18.44 -20.10 7.28
C PHE A 7 -19.27 -18.83 7.13
N GLU A 8 -18.90 -17.78 7.84
CA GLU A 8 -19.32 -16.45 7.46
C GLU A 8 -18.80 -16.27 6.03
N SER A 9 -19.71 -16.32 5.07
CA SER A 9 -19.40 -15.97 3.70
C SER A 9 -19.02 -14.52 3.73
N HIS A 10 -17.72 -14.23 3.63
CA HIS A 10 -17.25 -12.87 3.39
C HIS A 10 -18.04 -12.35 2.21
N SER A 11 -18.76 -11.27 2.41
CA SER A 11 -19.58 -10.70 1.35
C SER A 11 -18.67 -10.39 0.15
N ASN A 12 -19.18 -10.51 -1.08
CA ASN A 12 -18.46 -10.17 -2.33
C ASN A 12 -17.93 -8.73 -2.39
N LYS A 13 -17.85 -8.04 -1.25
CA LYS A 13 -17.52 -6.62 -1.09
C LYS A 13 -16.18 -6.36 -0.40
N ASP A 14 -15.53 -7.39 0.16
CA ASP A 14 -14.28 -7.21 0.89
C ASP A 14 -13.10 -7.02 -0.06
N ILE A 15 -12.20 -6.14 0.33
CA ILE A 15 -10.98 -5.81 -0.40
C ILE A 15 -9.79 -6.33 0.41
N LEU A 16 -8.90 -7.03 -0.26
CA LEU A 16 -7.60 -7.44 0.30
C LEU A 16 -6.48 -6.62 -0.34
N ILE A 17 -5.64 -6.04 0.50
CA ILE A 17 -4.40 -5.38 0.09
C ILE A 17 -3.23 -6.25 0.55
N VAL A 18 -2.43 -6.71 -0.40
CA VAL A 18 -1.22 -7.52 -0.18
C VAL A 18 -0.01 -6.64 -0.43
N VAL A 19 0.80 -6.40 0.60
CA VAL A 19 1.94 -5.49 0.54
C VAL A 19 3.24 -6.28 0.48
N ASP A 20 4.06 -6.00 -0.52
CA ASP A 20 5.44 -6.47 -0.68
C ASP A 20 5.66 -7.99 -0.56
N VAL A 21 4.65 -8.78 -0.91
CA VAL A 21 4.80 -10.22 -1.04
C VAL A 21 5.33 -10.54 -2.43
N GLN A 22 6.64 -10.43 -2.59
CA GLN A 22 7.37 -10.60 -3.84
C GLN A 22 8.64 -11.44 -3.61
N LYS A 23 9.22 -11.99 -4.66
CA LYS A 23 10.33 -12.96 -4.54
C LYS A 23 11.58 -12.37 -3.92
N SER A 24 11.84 -11.08 -4.14
CA SER A 24 12.95 -10.33 -3.52
C SER A 24 12.90 -10.33 -2.00
N PHE A 25 11.72 -10.32 -1.43
CA PHE A 25 11.55 -10.37 0.03
C PHE A 25 11.40 -11.80 0.59
N ARG A 26 11.74 -12.81 -0.21
CA ARG A 26 11.59 -14.22 0.15
C ARG A 26 12.36 -14.63 1.41
N SER A 27 13.38 -13.88 1.81
CA SER A 27 14.11 -14.11 3.08
C SER A 27 13.22 -13.92 4.32
N PHE A 28 12.15 -13.15 4.22
CA PHE A 28 11.26 -12.82 5.35
C PHE A 28 10.09 -13.78 5.48
N PHE A 29 9.76 -14.56 4.44
CA PHE A 29 8.64 -15.50 4.45
C PHE A 29 8.95 -16.76 3.62
N THR A 30 8.09 -17.77 3.70
CA THR A 30 8.29 -19.06 3.04
C THR A 30 7.33 -19.29 1.88
N ASP A 31 7.61 -20.28 1.03
CA ASP A 31 6.68 -20.71 -0.02
C ASP A 31 5.35 -21.22 0.57
N LYS A 32 5.38 -21.78 1.79
CA LYS A 32 4.17 -22.16 2.52
C LYS A 32 3.32 -20.94 2.84
N TYR A 33 3.94 -19.84 3.30
CA TYR A 33 3.25 -18.58 3.54
C TYR A 33 2.53 -18.09 2.27
N VAL A 34 3.25 -18.04 1.14
CA VAL A 34 2.66 -17.61 -0.15
C VAL A 34 1.50 -18.53 -0.55
N SER A 35 1.64 -19.84 -0.36
CA SER A 35 0.59 -20.82 -0.68
C SER A 35 -0.67 -20.61 0.19
N GLU A 36 -0.50 -20.38 1.48
CA GLU A 36 -1.62 -20.11 2.40
C GLU A 36 -2.26 -18.75 2.10
N LEU A 37 -1.46 -17.72 1.81
CA LEU A 37 -1.97 -16.41 1.41
C LEU A 37 -2.78 -16.49 0.11
N LYS A 38 -2.32 -17.26 -0.89
CA LYS A 38 -3.11 -17.50 -2.12
C LYS A 38 -4.45 -18.16 -1.85
N LYS A 39 -4.53 -19.09 -0.90
CA LYS A 39 -5.81 -19.68 -0.48
C LYS A 39 -6.71 -18.63 0.16
N TYR A 40 -6.13 -17.77 1.01
CA TYR A 40 -6.86 -16.69 1.66
C TYR A 40 -7.39 -15.66 0.65
N CYS A 41 -6.64 -15.33 -0.39
CA CYS A 41 -7.09 -14.44 -1.46
C CYS A 41 -8.39 -14.91 -2.15
N ASN A 42 -8.69 -16.22 -2.17
CA ASN A 42 -9.92 -16.71 -2.76
C ASN A 42 -11.19 -16.31 -1.97
N GLU A 43 -11.04 -15.87 -0.74
CA GLU A 43 -12.15 -15.39 0.09
C GLU A 43 -12.60 -13.97 -0.28
N PHE A 44 -11.82 -13.25 -1.11
CA PHE A 44 -12.05 -11.85 -1.48
C PHE A 44 -12.48 -11.71 -2.93
N SER A 45 -13.32 -10.71 -3.16
CA SER A 45 -13.76 -10.36 -4.52
C SER A 45 -12.72 -9.51 -5.26
N LYS A 46 -11.93 -8.74 -4.52
CA LYS A 46 -10.90 -7.84 -5.06
C LYS A 46 -9.60 -7.96 -4.25
N VAL A 47 -8.52 -8.28 -4.93
CA VAL A 47 -7.17 -8.31 -4.36
C VAL A 47 -6.30 -7.26 -5.06
N TYR A 48 -5.69 -6.39 -4.29
CA TYR A 48 -4.72 -5.41 -4.76
C TYR A 48 -3.34 -5.77 -4.23
N GLN A 49 -2.36 -5.81 -5.10
CA GLN A 49 -0.97 -6.05 -4.70
C GLN A 49 -0.18 -4.75 -4.80
N ILE A 50 0.35 -4.30 -3.66
CA ILE A 50 1.35 -3.24 -3.61
C ILE A 50 2.72 -3.92 -3.68
N TRP A 51 3.59 -3.45 -4.56
CA TRP A 51 4.90 -4.01 -4.74
C TRP A 51 5.97 -2.93 -4.90
N ASP A 52 7.16 -3.23 -4.46
CA ASP A 52 8.29 -2.32 -4.50
C ASP A 52 9.15 -2.59 -5.74
N ASN A 53 9.31 -1.56 -6.56
CA ASN A 53 10.20 -1.61 -7.72
C ASN A 53 11.62 -1.19 -7.32
N HIS A 54 12.40 -2.14 -6.86
CA HIS A 54 13.81 -1.89 -6.51
C HIS A 54 14.71 -1.64 -7.72
N VAL A 55 14.22 -1.77 -8.94
CA VAL A 55 15.02 -1.73 -10.18
C VAL A 55 15.48 -0.31 -10.55
N ASP A 56 14.84 0.74 -10.05
CA ASP A 56 15.19 2.12 -10.42
C ASP A 56 16.48 2.67 -9.76
N GLY A 57 17.22 1.85 -9.05
CA GLY A 57 18.64 2.10 -8.73
C GLY A 57 18.98 3.34 -7.91
N LYS A 58 18.02 4.17 -7.54
CA LYS A 58 18.32 5.47 -6.90
C LYS A 58 18.36 5.42 -5.38
N ASN A 59 17.79 4.38 -4.76
CA ASN A 59 17.79 4.21 -3.30
C ASN A 59 17.87 2.74 -2.86
N VAL A 60 18.40 1.87 -3.71
CA VAL A 60 18.64 0.49 -3.32
C VAL A 60 19.89 0.46 -2.47
N ASP A 61 19.74 0.15 -1.21
CA ASP A 61 20.86 -0.35 -0.42
C ASP A 61 21.41 -1.56 -1.19
N LYS A 62 22.68 -1.50 -1.58
CA LYS A 62 23.31 -2.51 -2.46
C LYS A 62 23.19 -3.94 -1.92
N ASP A 63 22.87 -4.07 -0.63
CA ASP A 63 22.70 -5.35 0.08
C ASP A 63 21.34 -6.02 -0.19
N TYR A 64 20.38 -5.31 -0.79
CA TYR A 64 19.09 -5.85 -1.27
C TYR A 64 19.07 -6.09 -2.77
N LEU A 65 20.20 -5.85 -3.41
CA LEU A 65 20.30 -6.13 -4.83
C LEU A 65 19.91 -7.59 -5.08
N TYR A 66 18.94 -7.74 -5.95
CA TYR A 66 18.93 -8.89 -6.85
C TYR A 66 20.33 -9.05 -7.34
N ASP A 67 21.06 -9.91 -6.67
CA ASP A 67 22.35 -10.29 -7.18
C ASP A 67 22.13 -10.72 -8.63
N GLU A 68 22.71 -9.93 -9.53
CA GLU A 68 23.31 -10.44 -10.73
C GLU A 68 22.49 -10.48 -12.01
N ASP A 69 21.21 -10.07 -12.06
CA ASP A 69 20.61 -10.04 -13.39
C ASP A 69 19.73 -8.80 -13.63
N PRO A 70 20.30 -7.70 -14.15
CA PRO A 70 19.53 -6.52 -14.56
C PRO A 70 18.55 -6.84 -15.72
N GLU A 71 18.60 -8.06 -16.27
CA GLU A 71 17.69 -8.51 -17.33
C GLU A 71 16.48 -9.30 -16.80
N ILE A 72 16.36 -9.54 -15.49
CA ILE A 72 15.14 -10.17 -14.97
C ILE A 72 14.00 -9.16 -15.09
N PRO A 73 13.03 -9.37 -15.97
CA PRO A 73 11.89 -8.47 -16.05
C PRO A 73 11.20 -8.40 -14.68
N VAL A 74 10.96 -7.21 -14.21
CA VAL A 74 10.30 -6.90 -12.92
C VAL A 74 9.08 -7.78 -12.65
N HIS A 75 8.32 -8.13 -13.68
CA HIS A 75 7.17 -9.03 -13.59
C HIS A 75 7.50 -10.46 -13.15
N LYS A 76 8.75 -10.92 -13.24
CA LYS A 76 9.14 -12.25 -12.75
C LYS A 76 9.33 -12.31 -11.25
N ASP A 77 9.49 -11.15 -10.61
CA ASP A 77 9.61 -11.06 -9.16
C ASP A 77 8.28 -11.20 -8.44
N LEU A 78 7.19 -10.88 -9.12
CA LEU A 78 5.88 -10.87 -8.53
C LEU A 78 5.28 -12.27 -8.41
N TYR A 79 4.59 -12.50 -7.29
CA TYR A 79 3.64 -13.59 -7.20
C TYR A 79 2.31 -13.17 -7.80
N HIS A 80 1.64 -14.10 -8.46
CA HIS A 80 0.29 -13.88 -8.94
C HIS A 80 -0.71 -14.38 -7.88
N PHE A 81 -1.64 -13.52 -7.49
CA PHE A 81 -2.69 -13.83 -6.51
C PHE A 81 -4.04 -14.04 -7.18
N PRO A 82 -4.89 -14.97 -6.65
CA PRO A 82 -6.28 -15.09 -7.07
C PRO A 82 -7.05 -13.78 -6.88
N ASN A 83 -8.01 -13.54 -7.79
CA ASN A 83 -8.87 -12.34 -7.77
C ASN A 83 -8.13 -11.00 -7.85
N GLN A 84 -6.88 -11.03 -8.30
CA GLN A 84 -6.08 -9.82 -8.44
C GLN A 84 -6.71 -8.87 -9.46
N LYS A 85 -7.01 -7.65 -9.02
CA LYS A 85 -7.59 -6.58 -9.83
C LYS A 85 -6.55 -5.62 -10.34
N ASP A 86 -5.61 -5.22 -9.49
CA ASP A 86 -4.58 -4.28 -9.89
C ASP A 86 -3.26 -4.53 -9.17
N LEU A 87 -2.19 -4.04 -9.80
CA LEU A 87 -0.85 -3.93 -9.27
C LEU A 87 -0.56 -2.46 -9.00
N ILE A 88 -0.19 -2.16 -7.77
CA ILE A 88 0.16 -0.82 -7.33
C ILE A 88 1.67 -0.77 -7.11
N GLU A 89 2.35 -0.13 -8.03
CA GLU A 89 3.81 0.04 -7.94
C GLU A 89 4.13 1.19 -6.99
N LYS A 90 5.00 0.93 -6.02
CA LYS A 90 5.66 1.97 -5.24
C LYS A 90 7.13 2.05 -5.64
N ARG A 91 7.64 3.26 -5.81
CA ARG A 91 9.01 3.51 -6.27
C ARG A 91 9.90 4.13 -5.21
N TYR A 92 9.31 4.66 -4.11
CA TYR A 92 10.02 5.50 -3.16
C TYR A 92 9.60 5.19 -1.73
N ASN A 93 10.49 5.51 -0.80
CA ASN A 93 10.10 5.67 0.58
C ASN A 93 9.05 6.77 0.68
N TYR A 94 8.01 6.51 1.42
CA TYR A 94 6.84 7.36 1.50
C TYR A 94 7.07 8.62 2.34
N ASP A 95 8.01 8.58 3.29
CA ASP A 95 8.35 9.75 4.09
C ASP A 95 9.31 10.64 3.30
N VAL A 96 8.83 11.80 2.87
CA VAL A 96 9.62 12.76 2.10
C VAL A 96 9.81 14.04 2.89
N ASP A 97 11.04 14.53 2.89
CA ASP A 97 11.34 15.84 3.47
C ASP A 97 10.84 17.00 2.59
N ALA A 98 10.81 18.20 3.17
CA ALA A 98 10.33 19.39 2.49
C ALA A 98 11.16 19.76 1.24
N ASP A 99 12.40 19.29 1.11
CA ASP A 99 13.24 19.58 -0.05
C ASP A 99 13.04 18.59 -1.18
N PHE A 100 12.57 17.37 -0.86
CA PHE A 100 12.32 16.35 -1.86
C PHE A 100 11.06 16.66 -2.69
N TYR A 101 9.95 17.06 -2.07
CA TYR A 101 8.73 17.34 -2.83
C TYR A 101 8.91 18.46 -3.85
N LYS A 102 9.77 19.43 -3.55
CA LYS A 102 10.14 20.54 -4.46
C LYS A 102 10.76 20.04 -5.76
N LYS A 103 11.41 18.89 -5.74
CA LYS A 103 12.07 18.29 -6.91
C LYS A 103 11.13 17.46 -7.78
N VAL A 104 10.10 16.90 -7.20
CA VAL A 104 9.20 15.96 -7.90
C VAL A 104 7.90 16.61 -8.38
N LEU A 105 7.52 17.76 -7.84
CA LEU A 105 6.37 18.52 -8.33
C LEU A 105 6.65 19.21 -9.66
N THR A 106 5.61 19.38 -10.48
CA THR A 106 5.72 20.26 -11.64
C THR A 106 5.92 21.72 -11.19
N PRO A 107 6.48 22.60 -12.00
CA PRO A 107 6.64 24.02 -11.64
C PRO A 107 5.32 24.69 -11.25
N GLU A 108 4.23 24.35 -11.93
CA GLU A 108 2.88 24.86 -11.67
C GLU A 108 2.38 24.38 -10.32
N THR A 109 2.48 23.06 -10.07
CA THR A 109 2.05 22.44 -8.81
C THR A 109 2.89 22.95 -7.64
N TYR A 110 4.21 23.10 -7.85
CA TYR A 110 5.10 23.67 -6.83
C TYR A 110 4.68 25.09 -6.44
N LYS A 111 4.31 25.92 -7.44
CA LYS A 111 3.83 27.28 -7.20
C LYS A 111 2.53 27.27 -6.38
N GLU A 112 1.59 26.37 -6.71
CA GLU A 112 0.34 26.21 -5.96
C GLU A 112 0.61 25.82 -4.49
N VAL A 113 1.48 24.82 -4.28
CA VAL A 113 1.87 24.38 -2.93
C VAL A 113 2.48 25.51 -2.14
N SER A 114 3.43 26.27 -2.73
CA SER A 114 4.08 27.37 -2.05
C SER A 114 3.10 28.47 -1.61
N VAL A 115 2.13 28.81 -2.47
CA VAL A 115 1.10 29.79 -2.12
C VAL A 115 0.24 29.33 -0.97
N LYS A 116 -0.18 28.05 -0.97
CA LYS A 116 -0.97 27.48 0.12
C LYS A 116 -0.17 27.36 1.42
N GLU A 117 1.10 27.04 1.33
CA GLU A 117 2.02 26.96 2.48
C GLU A 117 2.22 28.34 3.11
N ASP A 118 2.52 29.36 2.29
CA ASP A 118 2.67 30.75 2.75
C ASP A 118 1.41 31.33 3.37
N ALA A 119 0.23 30.90 2.89
CA ALA A 119 -1.06 31.31 3.42
C ALA A 119 -1.56 30.47 4.61
N ASP A 120 -0.81 29.44 5.02
CA ASP A 120 -1.23 28.44 6.03
C ASP A 120 -2.55 27.74 5.68
N GLU A 121 -2.76 27.48 4.39
CA GLU A 121 -4.01 26.89 3.87
C GLU A 121 -3.90 25.39 3.61
N LEU A 122 -2.70 24.77 3.76
CA LEU A 122 -2.52 23.34 3.57
C LEU A 122 -3.29 22.53 4.62
N LYS A 123 -4.04 21.55 4.16
CA LYS A 123 -4.82 20.67 5.02
C LYS A 123 -4.32 19.22 4.92
N LYS A 124 -4.38 18.50 6.04
CA LYS A 124 -4.10 17.06 6.03
C LYS A 124 -4.98 16.39 4.96
N GLY A 125 -4.34 15.64 4.06
CA GLY A 125 -4.99 14.98 2.94
C GLY A 125 -4.99 15.78 1.63
N ASP A 126 -4.56 17.04 1.61
CA ASP A 126 -4.32 17.74 0.35
C ASP A 126 -3.25 17.00 -0.44
N PHE A 127 -3.48 16.84 -1.74
CA PHE A 127 -2.58 16.11 -2.62
C PHE A 127 -2.25 16.90 -3.87
N PHE A 128 -1.07 16.63 -4.41
CA PHE A 128 -0.53 17.31 -5.58
C PHE A 128 0.15 16.32 -6.52
N PRO A 129 -0.16 16.37 -7.82
CA PRO A 129 0.45 15.47 -8.80
C PRO A 129 1.94 15.74 -8.97
N THR A 130 2.69 14.66 -9.19
CA THR A 130 4.12 14.71 -9.47
C THR A 130 4.41 14.45 -10.95
N ASN A 131 5.63 14.77 -11.39
CA ASN A 131 6.12 14.45 -12.73
C ASN A 131 6.17 12.94 -13.02
N GLU A 132 6.11 12.11 -11.98
CA GLU A 132 6.29 10.66 -12.06
C GLU A 132 4.96 9.88 -12.02
N GLY A 133 3.83 10.58 -12.04
CA GLY A 133 2.51 9.97 -12.03
C GLY A 133 2.04 9.47 -10.65
N THR A 134 2.77 9.83 -9.60
CA THR A 134 2.40 9.63 -8.20
C THR A 134 1.84 10.93 -7.62
N LEU A 135 1.52 10.93 -6.34
CA LEU A 135 1.02 12.11 -5.63
C LEU A 135 1.91 12.40 -4.43
N ILE A 136 2.10 13.67 -4.14
CA ILE A 136 2.59 14.12 -2.84
C ILE A 136 1.37 14.51 -2.02
N VAL A 137 1.22 13.92 -0.85
CA VAL A 137 0.09 14.15 0.07
C VAL A 137 0.59 14.82 1.34
N TYR A 138 -0.06 15.92 1.71
CA TYR A 138 0.27 16.61 2.95
C TYR A 138 -0.34 15.88 4.14
N ILE A 139 0.49 15.38 5.04
CA ILE A 139 0.04 14.61 6.21
C ILE A 139 -0.08 15.43 7.50
N GLY A 140 0.17 16.73 7.42
CA GLY A 140 0.15 17.62 8.58
C GLY A 140 1.40 17.47 9.47
N ASN A 141 1.46 18.27 10.54
CA ASN A 141 2.54 18.31 11.53
C ASN A 141 3.98 18.33 10.98
N LYS A 142 4.67 19.48 11.11
CA LYS A 142 6.07 19.69 10.77
C LYS A 142 6.41 19.55 9.27
N HIS A 143 5.52 19.99 8.39
CA HIS A 143 5.75 19.95 6.93
C HIS A 143 6.09 18.56 6.41
N LYS A 144 5.47 17.54 6.96
CA LYS A 144 5.61 16.18 6.50
C LYS A 144 4.74 15.90 5.29
N TRP A 145 5.34 15.28 4.31
CA TRP A 145 4.72 14.88 3.08
C TRP A 145 4.84 13.38 2.89
N TYR A 146 3.85 12.82 2.24
CA TYR A 146 3.80 11.41 1.93
C TYR A 146 3.73 11.20 0.42
N HIS A 147 4.61 10.36 -0.09
CA HIS A 147 4.63 10.03 -1.50
C HIS A 147 3.70 8.83 -1.77
N MET A 148 2.54 9.10 -2.30
CA MET A 148 1.49 8.10 -2.51
C MET A 148 1.40 7.70 -3.98
N PRO A 149 1.44 6.39 -4.31
CA PRO A 149 1.12 5.92 -5.64
C PRO A 149 -0.29 6.38 -6.04
N LYS A 150 -0.44 6.93 -7.25
CA LYS A 150 -1.72 7.44 -7.73
C LYS A 150 -2.85 6.41 -7.65
N LYS A 151 -2.56 5.16 -8.05
CA LYS A 151 -3.53 4.06 -7.95
C LYS A 151 -3.97 3.74 -6.51
N LEU A 152 -3.09 3.90 -5.53
CA LEU A 152 -3.44 3.73 -4.12
C LEU A 152 -4.37 4.86 -3.66
N HIS A 153 -4.08 6.09 -4.07
CA HIS A 153 -4.94 7.23 -3.79
C HIS A 153 -6.34 7.04 -4.41
N GLU A 154 -6.42 6.62 -5.67
CA GLU A 154 -7.69 6.35 -6.36
C GLU A 154 -8.48 5.24 -5.62
N LEU A 155 -7.81 4.14 -5.23
CA LEU A 155 -8.43 3.06 -4.46
C LEU A 155 -8.98 3.58 -3.13
N PHE A 156 -8.18 4.33 -2.37
CA PHE A 156 -8.59 4.83 -1.07
C PHE A 156 -9.68 5.91 -1.16
N THR A 157 -9.69 6.70 -2.22
CA THR A 157 -10.79 7.63 -2.47
C THR A 157 -12.11 6.86 -2.67
N GLU A 158 -12.13 5.85 -3.56
CA GLU A 158 -13.31 4.99 -3.79
C GLU A 158 -13.79 4.33 -2.48
N VAL A 159 -12.85 3.83 -1.69
CA VAL A 159 -13.17 3.13 -0.43
C VAL A 159 -13.70 4.10 0.63
N ALA A 160 -13.05 5.26 0.80
CA ALA A 160 -13.49 6.27 1.77
C ALA A 160 -14.91 6.77 1.46
N GLU A 161 -15.20 7.05 0.19
CA GLU A 161 -16.55 7.41 -0.26
C GLU A 161 -17.56 6.31 0.07
N ALA A 162 -17.22 5.04 -0.24
CA ALA A 162 -18.10 3.91 0.06
C ALA A 162 -18.30 3.69 1.56
N GLN A 163 -17.27 3.90 2.38
CA GLN A 163 -17.37 3.79 3.84
C GLN A 163 -18.21 4.94 4.43
N ASN A 164 -18.06 6.16 3.94
CA ASN A 164 -18.81 7.33 4.40
C ASN A 164 -20.29 7.28 4.00
N LEU A 165 -20.60 6.84 2.78
CA LEU A 165 -21.99 6.70 2.30
C LEU A 165 -22.77 5.63 3.07
N ASN A 166 -22.07 4.65 3.66
CA ASN A 166 -22.66 3.53 4.37
C ASN A 166 -22.50 3.65 5.91
N GLU A 167 -22.16 4.82 6.43
CA GLU A 167 -22.12 5.05 7.88
C GLU A 167 -23.51 4.79 8.48
N GLY A 168 -23.62 3.68 9.24
CA GLY A 168 -24.89 3.23 9.83
C GLY A 168 -25.59 2.08 9.09
N LEU A 169 -25.11 1.67 7.94
CA LEU A 169 -25.58 0.46 7.24
C LEU A 169 -24.58 -0.69 7.43
N SER A 170 -25.09 -1.91 7.57
CA SER A 170 -24.26 -3.12 7.79
C SER A 170 -23.36 -3.52 6.60
N GLU A 171 -23.24 -2.68 5.59
CA GLU A 171 -22.55 -2.95 4.33
C GLU A 171 -21.25 -2.17 4.15
N VAL A 172 -20.56 -1.82 5.24
CA VAL A 172 -19.24 -1.18 5.17
C VAL A 172 -18.25 -2.17 4.58
N ARG A 173 -17.61 -1.78 3.49
CA ARG A 173 -16.54 -2.59 2.87
C ARG A 173 -15.36 -2.70 3.82
N ASP A 174 -15.09 -3.90 4.29
CA ASP A 174 -13.88 -4.18 5.03
C ASP A 174 -12.70 -4.18 4.05
N VAL A 175 -11.67 -3.43 4.39
CA VAL A 175 -10.38 -3.45 3.70
C VAL A 175 -9.38 -4.14 4.61
N ILE A 176 -8.94 -5.31 4.19
CA ILE A 176 -8.00 -6.13 4.94
C ILE A 176 -6.58 -5.90 4.43
N LEU A 177 -5.64 -5.69 5.33
CA LEU A 177 -4.24 -5.49 5.04
C LEU A 177 -3.43 -6.72 5.46
N VAL A 178 -2.56 -7.20 4.57
CA VAL A 178 -1.65 -8.33 4.79
C VAL A 178 -0.31 -8.08 4.10
N GLY A 179 0.67 -8.92 4.37
CA GLY A 179 2.02 -8.80 3.78
C GLY A 179 3.02 -8.23 4.77
N GLY A 180 3.89 -7.35 4.32
CA GLY A 180 4.93 -6.78 5.19
C GLY A 180 5.70 -5.61 4.56
N ALA A 181 6.75 -5.14 5.19
CA ALA A 181 7.15 -5.56 6.54
C ALA A 181 6.38 -4.74 7.59
N ASP A 182 6.05 -5.41 8.70
CA ASP A 182 5.44 -4.75 9.85
C ASP A 182 6.41 -3.71 10.45
N GLY A 183 5.89 -2.54 10.77
CA GLY A 183 6.68 -1.39 11.23
C GLY A 183 7.36 -0.58 10.11
N GLU A 184 7.25 -1.02 8.85
CA GLU A 184 7.84 -0.38 7.66
C GLU A 184 6.76 -0.18 6.58
N CYS A 185 6.80 -0.95 5.50
CA CYS A 185 5.91 -0.78 4.35
C CYS A 185 4.41 -0.91 4.68
N LEU A 186 4.05 -1.72 5.70
CA LEU A 186 2.66 -1.75 6.18
C LEU A 186 2.27 -0.43 6.83
N THR A 187 3.14 0.14 7.66
CA THR A 187 2.90 1.44 8.30
C THR A 187 2.69 2.54 7.27
N ASP A 188 3.40 2.48 6.15
CA ASP A 188 3.22 3.42 5.06
C ASP A 188 1.81 3.35 4.45
N VAL A 189 1.32 2.13 4.21
CA VAL A 189 -0.05 1.94 3.69
C VAL A 189 -1.10 2.35 4.72
N GLU A 190 -0.86 2.08 6.00
CA GLU A 190 -1.73 2.52 7.10
C GLU A 190 -1.76 4.04 7.23
N THR A 191 -0.61 4.71 7.08
CA THR A 191 -0.53 6.17 7.05
C THR A 191 -1.33 6.75 5.89
N ALA A 192 -1.20 6.15 4.69
CA ALA A 192 -1.97 6.54 3.52
C ALA A 192 -3.48 6.39 3.77
N ALA A 193 -3.90 5.27 4.34
CA ALA A 193 -5.30 5.02 4.68
C ALA A 193 -5.83 6.03 5.70
N GLU A 194 -5.06 6.31 6.76
CA GLU A 194 -5.43 7.29 7.78
C GLU A 194 -5.65 8.68 7.19
N VAL A 195 -4.73 9.12 6.32
CA VAL A 195 -4.82 10.42 5.65
C VAL A 195 -6.07 10.51 4.78
N MET A 196 -6.42 9.43 4.12
CA MET A 196 -7.59 9.33 3.23
C MET A 196 -8.90 9.02 3.98
N GLY A 197 -8.87 8.84 5.30
CA GLY A 197 -10.04 8.50 6.10
C GLY A 197 -10.56 7.08 5.91
N VAL A 198 -9.71 6.18 5.40
CA VAL A 198 -10.04 4.77 5.18
C VAL A 198 -9.80 3.96 6.44
N LYS A 199 -10.79 3.16 6.84
CA LYS A 199 -10.64 2.21 7.95
C LYS A 199 -10.07 0.90 7.42
N LEU A 200 -8.85 0.55 7.85
CA LEU A 200 -8.19 -0.72 7.56
C LEU A 200 -8.32 -1.70 8.72
N LYS A 201 -8.34 -2.99 8.40
CA LYS A 201 -8.18 -4.09 9.37
C LYS A 201 -6.96 -4.92 9.00
N ARG A 202 -6.12 -5.23 9.97
CA ARG A 202 -4.96 -6.12 9.77
C ARG A 202 -5.38 -7.56 9.98
N ASN A 203 -4.86 -8.49 9.16
CA ASN A 203 -4.90 -9.90 9.48
C ASN A 203 -3.50 -10.36 9.89
N GLU A 204 -3.24 -10.36 11.20
CA GLU A 204 -1.94 -10.64 11.79
C GLU A 204 -1.37 -12.02 11.41
N ARG A 205 -2.22 -12.98 11.04
CA ARG A 205 -1.77 -14.29 10.57
C ARG A 205 -0.93 -14.20 9.30
N TYR A 206 -1.22 -13.24 8.45
CA TYR A 206 -0.57 -13.04 7.14
C TYR A 206 0.31 -11.78 7.11
N ILE A 207 0.77 -11.31 8.28
CA ILE A 207 1.73 -10.23 8.37
C ILE A 207 3.10 -10.83 8.70
N TYR A 208 4.13 -10.33 8.03
CA TYR A 208 5.52 -10.65 8.32
C TYR A 208 6.31 -9.38 8.68
N SER A 209 7.38 -9.55 9.44
CA SER A 209 8.38 -8.53 9.72
C SER A 209 9.78 -9.07 9.37
N ALA A 210 10.81 -8.24 9.51
CA ALA A 210 12.19 -8.67 9.30
C ALA A 210 12.62 -9.85 10.23
N THR A 211 11.93 -10.03 11.34
CA THR A 211 12.27 -11.04 12.37
C THR A 211 11.21 -12.11 12.57
N PHE A 212 9.99 -11.92 12.08
CA PHE A 212 8.84 -12.78 12.35
C PHE A 212 7.94 -13.01 11.15
N CYS A 213 7.56 -14.27 10.96
CA CYS A 213 6.46 -14.67 10.08
C CYS A 213 5.66 -15.79 10.76
N ALA A 214 4.35 -15.61 10.91
CA ALA A 214 3.49 -16.57 11.62
C ALA A 214 3.37 -17.92 10.91
N ILE A 215 3.54 -17.95 9.60
CA ILE A 215 3.44 -19.14 8.75
C ILE A 215 4.84 -19.48 8.24
N LYS A 216 5.50 -20.39 8.92
CA LYS A 216 6.81 -20.93 8.53
C LYS A 216 6.72 -22.29 7.85
#